data_4f3b3784d0d5f7399de9c63921ad0b51
#
_entry.id   4f3b3784d0d5f7399de9c63921ad0b51
#
_cell.length_a   1.000
_cell.length_b   1.000
_cell.length_c   1.000
_cell.angle_alpha   90.00
_cell.angle_beta   90.00
_cell.angle_gamma   90.00
#
_symmetry.space_group_name_H-M   'P 1'
#
loop_
_entity.id
_entity.type
_entity.pdbx_description
1 polymer ?
#
loop_
_entity_poly.entity_id
_entity_poly.type
_entity_poly.pdbx_seq_one_letter_code
_entity_poly.pdbx_strand_id
1 'polypeptide(L)'
;LCATAQKAQVDQDNSIALQCHPDTACAAVESIKANVRWDKSRTLTIKYVVAGAVDQLRIPVEQSARETNELWQHTCFELFIGAQNDAEYYEFNFSPSGEWAAYEFRDYRAGGPIHVDGLDPKIAVQRSAEALELSAKVRLNRLPGIQPDVYLCIGLAAVIESGDGSLSYWALSHSPGKPDFHHSDNFTLQIEPAMVDGAAID
;
A
#
# COMPACT_ATOMS: atom_id res chain seq x y z
N LEU A 1 2.29 -8.47 14.02
CA LEU A 1 1.73 -8.50 12.64
C LEU A 1 1.78 -9.93 12.08
N CYS A 2 0.84 -10.31 11.23
CA CYS A 2 0.80 -11.62 10.52
C CYS A 2 0.82 -12.89 11.42
N ALA A 3 0.10 -12.93 12.52
CA ALA A 3 0.06 -14.14 13.37
C ALA A 3 -0.59 -15.35 12.68
N THR A 4 -1.40 -15.15 11.66
CA THR A 4 -2.04 -16.20 10.82
C THR A 4 -2.25 -15.66 9.40
N ALA A 5 -1.18 -15.63 8.59
CA ALA A 5 -1.31 -15.27 7.19
C ALA A 5 -2.15 -16.33 6.45
N GLN A 6 -3.41 -16.06 6.19
CA GLN A 6 -4.12 -16.71 5.08
C GLN A 6 -3.44 -16.19 3.81
N LYS A 7 -2.88 -17.12 2.99
CA LYS A 7 -2.33 -16.72 1.68
C LYS A 7 -3.42 -15.98 0.92
N ALA A 8 -3.19 -14.70 0.63
CA ALA A 8 -4.06 -13.95 -0.26
C ALA A 8 -4.20 -14.75 -1.57
N GLN A 9 -5.42 -14.85 -2.09
CA GLN A 9 -5.69 -15.56 -3.33
C GLN A 9 -5.04 -14.79 -4.48
N VAL A 10 -3.94 -15.34 -5.00
CA VAL A 10 -3.17 -14.75 -6.10
C VAL A 10 -3.76 -15.26 -7.40
N ASP A 11 -4.26 -14.37 -8.25
CA ASP A 11 -4.73 -14.69 -9.60
C ASP A 11 -3.58 -15.13 -10.52
N GLN A 12 -3.91 -15.68 -11.69
CA GLN A 12 -2.93 -16.16 -12.70
C GLN A 12 -1.90 -15.07 -13.09
N ASP A 13 -2.24 -13.79 -12.96
CA ASP A 13 -1.36 -12.62 -13.19
C ASP A 13 -0.53 -12.21 -11.96
N ASN A 14 -0.51 -13.00 -10.90
CA ASN A 14 0.14 -12.65 -9.64
C ASN A 14 -0.42 -11.37 -9.00
N SER A 15 -1.67 -10.99 -9.33
CA SER A 15 -2.38 -9.84 -8.74
C SER A 15 -3.29 -10.28 -7.60
N ILE A 16 -3.48 -9.38 -6.64
CA ILE A 16 -4.27 -9.58 -5.43
C ILE A 16 -5.42 -8.58 -5.46
N ALA A 17 -6.66 -9.05 -5.28
CA ALA A 17 -7.84 -8.19 -5.23
C ALA A 17 -7.95 -7.53 -3.86
N LEU A 18 -8.21 -6.21 -3.84
CA LEU A 18 -8.67 -5.50 -2.65
C LEU A 18 -10.19 -5.63 -2.55
N GLN A 19 -10.67 -5.74 -1.33
CA GLN A 19 -12.09 -5.80 -1.00
C GLN A 19 -12.61 -4.40 -0.65
N CYS A 20 -13.77 -4.03 -1.18
CA CYS A 20 -14.45 -2.81 -0.77
C CYS A 20 -15.07 -3.00 0.61
N HIS A 21 -14.94 -1.99 1.48
CA HIS A 21 -15.64 -2.01 2.76
C HIS A 21 -17.17 -1.95 2.53
N PRO A 22 -17.96 -2.84 3.17
CA PRO A 22 -19.38 -2.99 2.84
C PRO A 22 -20.21 -1.71 3.05
N ASP A 23 -19.82 -0.87 4.00
CA ASP A 23 -20.55 0.36 4.32
C ASP A 23 -20.16 1.57 3.42
N THR A 24 -19.20 1.38 2.49
CA THR A 24 -18.65 2.49 1.70
C THR A 24 -18.55 2.15 0.21
N ALA A 25 -19.52 1.40 -0.31
CA ALA A 25 -19.54 0.98 -1.71
C ALA A 25 -19.49 2.19 -2.68
N CYS A 26 -18.67 2.05 -3.74
CA CYS A 26 -18.57 3.03 -4.82
C CYS A 26 -18.99 2.38 -6.14
N ALA A 27 -20.08 2.83 -6.73
CA ALA A 27 -20.61 2.27 -7.98
C ALA A 27 -19.69 2.53 -9.19
N ALA A 28 -18.83 3.55 -9.12
CA ALA A 28 -17.88 3.88 -10.17
C ALA A 28 -16.66 2.95 -10.21
N VAL A 29 -16.39 2.18 -9.14
CA VAL A 29 -15.27 1.25 -9.05
C VAL A 29 -15.77 -0.19 -9.13
N GLU A 30 -15.36 -0.90 -10.18
CA GLU A 30 -15.69 -2.31 -10.37
C GLU A 30 -14.73 -3.21 -9.58
N SER A 31 -13.44 -2.88 -9.60
CA SER A 31 -12.42 -3.63 -8.86
C SER A 31 -11.17 -2.81 -8.62
N ILE A 32 -10.43 -3.17 -7.55
CA ILE A 32 -9.07 -2.72 -7.33
C ILE A 32 -8.19 -3.97 -7.17
N LYS A 33 -7.15 -4.05 -7.97
CA LYS A 33 -6.14 -5.11 -7.87
C LYS A 33 -4.78 -4.50 -7.57
N ALA A 34 -3.97 -5.23 -6.82
CA ALA A 34 -2.60 -4.84 -6.53
C ALA A 34 -1.62 -5.96 -6.87
N ASN A 35 -0.41 -5.58 -7.23
CA ASN A 35 0.71 -6.51 -7.40
C ASN A 35 1.90 -5.97 -6.60
N VAL A 36 2.59 -6.83 -5.88
CA VAL A 36 3.77 -6.48 -5.10
C VAL A 36 4.95 -7.29 -5.58
N ARG A 37 6.06 -6.62 -5.83
CA ARG A 37 7.33 -7.23 -6.22
C ARG A 37 8.45 -6.69 -5.36
N TRP A 38 9.31 -7.57 -4.96
CA TRP A 38 10.50 -7.29 -4.17
C TRP A 38 11.74 -7.73 -4.95
N ASP A 39 12.75 -6.90 -5.00
CA ASP A 39 13.99 -7.21 -5.70
C ASP A 39 15.21 -7.32 -4.75
N LYS A 40 16.31 -7.85 -5.26
CA LYS A 40 17.57 -8.02 -4.52
C LYS A 40 18.18 -6.70 -4.02
N SER A 41 17.78 -5.56 -4.61
CA SER A 41 18.21 -4.22 -4.16
C SER A 41 17.42 -3.71 -2.96
N ARG A 42 16.49 -4.53 -2.42
CA ARG A 42 15.56 -4.15 -1.36
C ARG A 42 14.65 -3.01 -1.77
N THR A 43 14.30 -2.97 -3.06
CA THR A 43 13.27 -2.09 -3.58
C THR A 43 11.96 -2.85 -3.69
N LEU A 44 10.95 -2.38 -2.99
CA LEU A 44 9.58 -2.85 -3.11
C LEU A 44 8.90 -2.05 -4.21
N THR A 45 8.32 -2.74 -5.18
CA THR A 45 7.49 -2.15 -6.22
C THR A 45 6.06 -2.61 -6.00
N ILE A 46 5.16 -1.66 -5.83
CA ILE A 46 3.73 -1.91 -5.73
C ILE A 46 3.06 -1.31 -6.96
N LYS A 47 2.13 -2.05 -7.56
CA LYS A 47 1.26 -1.56 -8.63
C LYS A 47 -0.19 -1.74 -8.21
N TYR A 48 -0.97 -0.68 -8.24
CA TYR A 48 -2.42 -0.70 -8.07
C TYR A 48 -3.09 -0.46 -9.41
N VAL A 49 -4.19 -1.16 -9.66
CA VAL A 49 -5.04 -0.99 -10.84
C VAL A 49 -6.48 -0.87 -10.37
N VAL A 50 -7.07 0.28 -10.56
CA VAL A 50 -8.50 0.55 -10.36
C VAL A 50 -9.17 0.39 -11.72
N ALA A 51 -10.17 -0.48 -11.81
CA ALA A 51 -11.02 -0.63 -12.99
C ALA A 51 -12.43 -0.11 -12.70
N GLY A 52 -13.04 0.56 -13.68
CA GLY A 52 -14.38 1.14 -13.58
C GLY A 52 -14.49 2.47 -14.30
N ALA A 53 -15.50 3.25 -13.97
CA ALA A 53 -15.77 4.57 -14.55
C ALA A 53 -14.88 5.65 -13.91
N VAL A 54 -13.58 5.67 -14.26
CA VAL A 54 -12.57 6.54 -13.64
C VAL A 54 -12.87 8.03 -13.82
N ASP A 55 -13.61 8.40 -14.86
CA ASP A 55 -14.04 9.79 -15.08
C ASP A 55 -15.06 10.28 -14.04
N GLN A 56 -15.70 9.37 -13.30
CA GLN A 56 -16.60 9.70 -12.19
C GLN A 56 -15.87 9.84 -10.84
N LEU A 57 -14.55 9.65 -10.82
CA LEU A 57 -13.73 9.74 -9.61
C LEU A 57 -13.04 11.09 -9.53
N ARG A 58 -12.79 11.57 -8.32
CA ARG A 58 -11.91 12.70 -8.07
C ARG A 58 -10.48 12.20 -7.94
N ILE A 59 -9.72 12.38 -9.01
CA ILE A 59 -8.32 12.02 -9.04
C ILE A 59 -7.47 13.28 -8.85
N PRO A 60 -6.61 13.35 -7.81
CA PRO A 60 -5.70 14.48 -7.61
C PRO A 60 -4.87 14.78 -8.84
N VAL A 61 -4.76 16.07 -9.17
CA VAL A 61 -4.02 16.53 -10.35
C VAL A 61 -2.54 16.37 -10.12
N GLU A 62 -1.83 15.94 -11.17
CA GLU A 62 -0.38 15.74 -11.15
C GLU A 62 0.36 17.02 -10.69
N GLN A 63 1.30 16.85 -9.78
CA GLN A 63 2.16 17.88 -9.21
C GLN A 63 3.61 17.39 -9.17
N SER A 64 4.52 18.25 -8.71
CA SER A 64 5.88 17.83 -8.43
C SER A 64 5.90 16.84 -7.26
N ALA A 65 6.66 15.75 -7.42
CA ALA A 65 6.83 14.76 -6.37
C ALA A 65 7.39 15.42 -5.10
N ARG A 66 6.66 15.31 -4.00
CA ARG A 66 7.04 15.85 -2.69
C ARG A 66 6.35 15.09 -1.57
N GLU A 67 6.93 15.18 -0.39
CA GLU A 67 6.29 14.71 0.83
C GLU A 67 5.15 15.66 1.23
N THR A 68 3.95 15.10 1.49
CA THR A 68 2.75 15.87 1.83
C THR A 68 1.85 15.04 2.73
N ASN A 69 1.46 15.58 3.89
CA ASN A 69 0.61 14.89 4.83
C ASN A 69 -0.88 14.87 4.41
N GLU A 70 -1.66 14.01 5.06
CA GLU A 70 -3.13 13.92 4.94
C GLU A 70 -3.65 13.53 3.55
N LEU A 71 -2.83 12.83 2.74
CA LEU A 71 -3.22 12.38 1.40
C LEU A 71 -4.43 11.43 1.43
N TRP A 72 -4.62 10.70 2.53
CA TRP A 72 -5.74 9.78 2.77
C TRP A 72 -7.13 10.45 2.83
N GLN A 73 -7.20 11.78 2.86
CA GLN A 73 -8.47 12.53 2.76
C GLN A 73 -9.03 12.55 1.33
N HIS A 74 -8.27 12.13 0.33
CA HIS A 74 -8.60 12.07 -1.08
C HIS A 74 -8.27 10.70 -1.68
N THR A 75 -8.40 10.54 -3.01
CA THR A 75 -7.95 9.34 -3.68
C THR A 75 -6.46 9.11 -3.42
N CYS A 76 -6.16 8.01 -2.69
CA CYS A 76 -4.84 7.67 -2.20
C CYS A 76 -4.67 6.14 -2.16
N PHE A 77 -3.46 5.65 -2.40
CA PHE A 77 -3.09 4.24 -2.29
C PHE A 77 -2.11 4.05 -1.15
N GLU A 78 -2.34 3.03 -0.33
CA GLU A 78 -1.62 2.88 0.93
C GLU A 78 -0.93 1.53 1.02
N LEU A 79 0.31 1.57 1.49
CA LEU A 79 1.13 0.41 1.84
C LEU A 79 1.42 0.43 3.34
N PHE A 80 1.05 -0.63 4.02
CA PHE A 80 1.47 -0.91 5.39
C PHE A 80 2.52 -2.02 5.37
N ILE A 81 3.63 -1.88 6.09
CA ILE A 81 4.72 -2.84 6.09
C ILE A 81 5.42 -2.90 7.44
N GLY A 82 5.60 -4.09 7.98
CA GLY A 82 6.34 -4.33 9.22
C GLY A 82 7.00 -5.70 9.21
N ALA A 83 7.91 -5.94 10.14
CA ALA A 83 8.50 -7.25 10.33
C ALA A 83 7.47 -8.23 10.92
N GLN A 84 7.58 -9.49 10.55
CA GLN A 84 6.74 -10.54 11.11
C GLN A 84 6.97 -10.62 12.65
N ASN A 85 5.89 -10.76 13.40
CA ASN A 85 5.87 -10.85 14.87
C ASN A 85 6.36 -9.56 15.58
N ASP A 86 6.51 -8.46 14.86
CA ASP A 86 6.75 -7.14 15.44
C ASP A 86 5.42 -6.36 15.56
N ALA A 87 5.33 -5.44 16.51
CA ALA A 87 4.24 -4.48 16.61
C ALA A 87 4.52 -3.23 15.76
N GLU A 88 5.79 -2.94 15.50
CA GLU A 88 6.22 -1.79 14.72
C GLU A 88 5.92 -1.98 13.23
N TYR A 89 5.45 -0.91 12.57
CA TYR A 89 5.20 -0.90 11.14
C TYR A 89 5.31 0.50 10.56
N TYR A 90 5.46 0.57 9.24
CA TYR A 90 5.43 1.78 8.45
C TYR A 90 4.16 1.84 7.61
N GLU A 91 3.68 3.05 7.37
CA GLU A 91 2.63 3.36 6.41
C GLU A 91 3.19 4.30 5.35
N PHE A 92 2.88 4.02 4.10
CA PHE A 92 3.14 4.91 2.97
C PHE A 92 1.84 5.24 2.28
N ASN A 93 1.66 6.52 2.01
CA ASN A 93 0.55 7.05 1.24
C ASN A 93 1.06 7.56 -0.11
N PHE A 94 0.45 7.11 -1.19
CA PHE A 94 0.81 7.47 -2.57
C PHE A 94 -0.39 8.11 -3.25
N SER A 95 -0.29 9.40 -3.56
CA SER A 95 -1.33 10.12 -4.30
C SER A 95 -1.12 9.99 -5.81
N PRO A 96 -2.20 9.92 -6.61
CA PRO A 96 -2.11 10.10 -8.06
C PRO A 96 -1.50 11.44 -8.49
N SER A 97 -1.43 12.43 -7.62
CA SER A 97 -0.71 13.69 -7.88
C SER A 97 0.81 13.52 -7.98
N GLY A 98 1.36 12.38 -7.52
CA GLY A 98 2.81 12.17 -7.38
C GLY A 98 3.33 12.54 -5.98
N GLU A 99 2.49 13.11 -5.12
CA GLU A 99 2.81 13.38 -3.72
C GLU A 99 2.75 12.09 -2.89
N TRP A 100 3.49 12.05 -1.80
CA TRP A 100 3.57 10.89 -0.92
C TRP A 100 3.74 11.32 0.54
N ALA A 101 3.42 10.40 1.45
CA ALA A 101 3.71 10.52 2.88
C ALA A 101 4.26 9.21 3.43
N ALA A 102 5.02 9.30 4.52
CA ALA A 102 5.50 8.14 5.27
C ALA A 102 5.29 8.36 6.77
N TYR A 103 4.86 7.29 7.44
CA TYR A 103 4.61 7.28 8.88
C TYR A 103 5.26 6.05 9.50
N GLU A 104 5.67 6.17 10.75
CA GLU A 104 6.17 5.09 11.58
C GLU A 104 5.27 4.91 12.80
N PHE A 105 4.93 3.69 13.11
CA PHE A 105 4.11 3.31 14.23
C PHE A 105 4.84 2.27 15.07
N ARG A 106 4.91 2.50 16.38
CA ARG A 106 5.51 1.55 17.34
C ARG A 106 4.50 0.52 17.83
N ASP A 107 3.22 0.80 17.67
CA ASP A 107 2.08 -0.05 18.00
C ASP A 107 0.86 0.45 17.22
N TYR A 108 -0.29 -0.25 17.35
CA TYR A 108 -1.54 0.12 16.69
C TYR A 108 -1.85 1.62 16.86
N ARG A 109 -1.79 2.37 15.74
CA ARG A 109 -1.99 3.82 15.64
C ARG A 109 -1.13 4.69 16.58
N ALA A 110 -0.10 4.12 17.19
CA ALA A 110 0.79 4.82 18.12
C ALA A 110 2.07 5.28 17.38
N GLY A 111 1.97 6.35 16.61
CA GLY A 111 3.08 6.87 15.82
C GLY A 111 2.77 8.19 15.13
N GLY A 112 3.47 8.49 14.05
CA GLY A 112 3.30 9.72 13.29
C GLY A 112 4.20 9.81 12.06
N PRO A 113 4.17 10.96 11.38
CA PRO A 113 4.96 11.16 10.18
C PRO A 113 6.46 11.06 10.46
N ILE A 114 7.19 10.47 9.51
CA ILE A 114 8.65 10.38 9.54
C ILE A 114 9.24 11.08 8.34
N HIS A 115 10.44 11.61 8.55
CA HIS A 115 11.28 12.09 7.45
C HIS A 115 12.57 11.26 7.42
N VAL A 116 12.81 10.57 6.29
CA VAL A 116 14.00 9.73 6.11
C VAL A 116 14.73 10.18 4.85
N ASP A 117 15.98 10.62 5.03
CA ASP A 117 16.83 11.07 3.93
C ASP A 117 16.97 10.01 2.83
N GLY A 118 16.63 10.40 1.61
CA GLY A 118 16.72 9.55 0.45
C GLY A 118 15.67 8.42 0.39
N LEU A 119 14.59 8.48 1.16
CA LEU A 119 13.45 7.60 1.03
C LEU A 119 12.76 7.79 -0.33
N ASP A 120 12.40 9.00 -0.67
CA ASP A 120 11.93 9.52 -1.96
C ASP A 120 11.28 8.46 -2.88
N PRO A 121 10.06 7.97 -2.55
CA PRO A 121 9.34 7.00 -3.36
C PRO A 121 9.14 7.50 -4.80
N LYS A 122 9.28 6.59 -5.79
CA LYS A 122 9.05 6.94 -7.19
C LYS A 122 7.65 6.50 -7.58
N ILE A 123 6.79 7.45 -7.88
CA ILE A 123 5.40 7.23 -8.27
C ILE A 123 5.27 7.44 -9.77
N ALA A 124 4.56 6.54 -10.45
CA ALA A 124 4.16 6.68 -11.85
C ALA A 124 2.66 6.38 -11.96
N VAL A 125 1.95 7.22 -12.69
CA VAL A 125 0.50 7.13 -12.85
C VAL A 125 0.14 7.05 -14.32
N GLN A 126 -0.81 6.18 -14.67
CA GLN A 126 -1.44 6.10 -15.99
C GLN A 126 -2.95 6.11 -15.79
N ARG A 127 -3.65 6.88 -16.62
CA ARG A 127 -5.10 7.04 -16.51
C ARG A 127 -5.77 6.94 -17.88
N SER A 128 -6.89 6.22 -17.91
CA SER A 128 -7.88 6.23 -19.00
C SER A 128 -9.27 6.47 -18.42
N ALA A 129 -10.32 6.46 -19.25
CA ALA A 129 -11.70 6.54 -18.77
C ALA A 129 -12.11 5.30 -17.94
N GLU A 130 -11.47 4.16 -18.18
CA GLU A 130 -11.86 2.86 -17.64
C GLU A 130 -10.87 2.31 -16.59
N ALA A 131 -9.68 2.90 -16.51
CA ALA A 131 -8.64 2.42 -15.59
C ALA A 131 -7.76 3.55 -15.05
N LEU A 132 -7.38 3.43 -13.77
CA LEU A 132 -6.32 4.20 -13.14
C LEU A 132 -5.26 3.22 -12.64
N GLU A 133 -4.02 3.38 -13.11
CA GLU A 133 -2.87 2.63 -12.64
C GLU A 133 -1.93 3.55 -11.87
N LEU A 134 -1.53 3.12 -10.67
CA LEU A 134 -0.47 3.76 -9.90
C LEU A 134 0.60 2.73 -9.56
N SER A 135 1.84 3.05 -9.86
CA SER A 135 3.00 2.26 -9.44
C SER A 135 3.87 3.09 -8.50
N ALA A 136 4.24 2.51 -7.37
CA ALA A 136 5.16 3.12 -6.41
C ALA A 136 6.38 2.22 -6.17
N LYS A 137 7.57 2.82 -6.05
CA LYS A 137 8.81 2.13 -5.69
C LYS A 137 9.36 2.71 -4.41
N VAL A 138 9.55 1.85 -3.41
CA VAL A 138 10.05 2.21 -2.08
C VAL A 138 11.33 1.46 -1.78
N ARG A 139 12.39 2.17 -1.37
CA ARG A 139 13.67 1.59 -0.95
C ARG A 139 13.63 1.23 0.53
N LEU A 140 13.34 -0.04 0.85
CA LEU A 140 13.18 -0.50 2.23
C LEU A 140 14.49 -0.49 3.03
N ASN A 141 15.65 -0.49 2.37
CA ASN A 141 16.95 -0.34 3.04
C ASN A 141 17.16 1.04 3.66
N ARG A 142 16.23 1.96 3.48
CA ARG A 142 16.21 3.27 4.14
C ARG A 142 15.39 3.27 5.44
N LEU A 143 14.61 2.22 5.69
CA LEU A 143 13.77 2.10 6.89
C LEU A 143 14.54 1.41 8.01
N PRO A 144 14.71 2.04 9.19
CA PRO A 144 15.57 1.52 10.26
C PRO A 144 15.15 0.14 10.78
N GLY A 145 13.83 -0.12 10.91
CA GLY A 145 13.29 -1.37 11.46
C GLY A 145 13.20 -2.53 10.47
N ILE A 146 13.48 -2.33 9.19
CA ILE A 146 13.34 -3.38 8.16
C ILE A 146 14.69 -4.06 7.90
N GLN A 147 14.91 -5.21 8.52
CA GLN A 147 16.11 -6.02 8.34
C GLN A 147 16.01 -6.90 7.07
N PRO A 148 17.16 -7.30 6.45
CA PRO A 148 17.16 -8.06 5.21
C PRO A 148 16.69 -9.51 5.34
N ASP A 149 16.80 -10.10 6.51
CA ASP A 149 16.62 -11.52 6.82
C ASP A 149 15.28 -11.83 7.52
N VAL A 150 14.38 -10.86 7.61
CA VAL A 150 13.08 -11.04 8.23
C VAL A 150 11.96 -11.18 7.20
N TYR A 151 10.94 -11.98 7.53
CA TYR A 151 9.69 -11.97 6.80
C TYR A 151 8.97 -10.65 7.02
N LEU A 152 8.41 -10.10 5.95
CA LEU A 152 7.64 -8.87 5.99
C LEU A 152 6.15 -9.16 5.89
N CYS A 153 5.38 -8.48 6.72
CA CYS A 153 3.94 -8.46 6.67
C CYS A 153 3.47 -7.19 5.98
N ILE A 154 2.60 -7.35 4.99
CA ILE A 154 2.12 -6.25 4.17
C ILE A 154 0.60 -6.14 4.26
N GLY A 155 0.12 -4.93 4.47
CA GLY A 155 -1.23 -4.48 4.22
C GLY A 155 -1.25 -3.58 2.98
N LEU A 156 -2.28 -3.75 2.14
CA LEU A 156 -2.51 -2.88 0.98
C LEU A 156 -3.91 -2.31 1.10
N ALA A 157 -4.02 -1.02 0.85
CA ALA A 157 -5.29 -0.33 0.91
C ALA A 157 -5.40 0.77 -0.15
N ALA A 158 -6.61 1.27 -0.35
CA ALA A 158 -6.89 2.45 -1.15
C ALA A 158 -8.10 3.20 -0.61
N VAL A 159 -8.01 4.50 -0.61
CA VAL A 159 -9.14 5.42 -0.46
C VAL A 159 -9.47 5.96 -1.84
N ILE A 160 -10.73 5.87 -2.26
CA ILE A 160 -11.19 6.38 -3.55
C ILE A 160 -12.28 7.42 -3.34
N GLU A 161 -12.05 8.61 -3.82
CA GLU A 161 -13.00 9.73 -3.76
C GLU A 161 -13.86 9.76 -5.03
N SER A 162 -15.18 9.67 -4.87
CA SER A 162 -16.16 9.81 -5.95
C SER A 162 -16.39 11.28 -6.33
N GLY A 163 -16.95 11.52 -7.50
CA GLY A 163 -17.25 12.87 -7.99
C GLY A 163 -18.14 13.70 -7.06
N ASP A 164 -18.96 13.08 -6.24
CA ASP A 164 -19.82 13.73 -5.23
C ASP A 164 -19.09 14.01 -3.90
N GLY A 165 -17.83 13.55 -3.75
CA GLY A 165 -17.01 13.72 -2.56
C GLY A 165 -17.16 12.58 -1.54
N SER A 166 -17.94 11.56 -1.81
CA SER A 166 -17.98 10.37 -0.96
C SER A 166 -16.69 9.56 -1.08
N LEU A 167 -16.27 8.92 0.02
CA LEU A 167 -15.08 8.07 0.06
C LEU A 167 -15.47 6.61 0.15
N SER A 168 -14.80 5.77 -0.63
CA SER A 168 -14.83 4.31 -0.48
C SER A 168 -13.46 3.79 -0.06
N TYR A 169 -13.49 2.75 0.78
CA TYR A 169 -12.30 2.18 1.41
C TYR A 169 -12.10 0.75 0.96
N TRP A 170 -10.91 0.46 0.45
CA TRP A 170 -10.53 -0.81 -0.13
C TRP A 170 -9.28 -1.35 0.56
N ALA A 171 -9.27 -2.63 0.92
CA ALA A 171 -8.13 -3.25 1.61
C ALA A 171 -8.02 -4.74 1.26
N LEU A 172 -6.90 -5.37 1.63
CA LEU A 172 -6.73 -6.83 1.53
C LEU A 172 -7.78 -7.56 2.37
N SER A 173 -8.11 -7.01 3.53
CA SER A 173 -9.16 -7.49 4.42
C SER A 173 -9.67 -6.33 5.28
N HIS A 174 -10.90 -6.43 5.77
CA HIS A 174 -11.48 -5.47 6.70
C HIS A 174 -11.84 -6.14 8.01
N SER A 175 -11.50 -5.48 9.12
CA SER A 175 -12.05 -5.82 10.43
C SER A 175 -13.52 -5.41 10.52
N PRO A 176 -14.35 -6.03 11.39
CA PRO A 176 -15.71 -5.59 11.63
C PRO A 176 -15.78 -4.14 12.15
N GLY A 177 -16.76 -3.38 11.70
CA GLY A 177 -16.99 -2.01 12.13
C GLY A 177 -16.65 -0.97 11.08
N LYS A 178 -16.05 0.15 11.47
CA LYS A 178 -15.64 1.20 10.55
C LYS A 178 -14.37 0.80 9.78
N PRO A 179 -14.14 1.35 8.57
CA PRO A 179 -12.88 1.13 7.85
C PRO A 179 -11.67 1.44 8.72
N ASP A 180 -10.76 0.48 8.82
CA ASP A 180 -9.54 0.60 9.62
C ASP A 180 -8.38 -0.18 9.00
N PHE A 181 -7.53 0.50 8.27
CA PHE A 181 -6.40 -0.11 7.57
C PHE A 181 -5.23 -0.48 8.49
N HIS A 182 -5.18 0.10 9.71
CA HIS A 182 -4.16 -0.23 10.70
C HIS A 182 -4.43 -1.53 11.45
N HIS A 183 -5.67 -2.07 11.35
CA HIS A 183 -6.00 -3.31 12.01
C HIS A 183 -5.15 -4.47 11.47
N SER A 184 -4.71 -5.36 12.36
CA SER A 184 -3.83 -6.50 12.00
C SER A 184 -4.42 -7.39 10.90
N ASP A 185 -5.74 -7.45 10.75
CA ASP A 185 -6.42 -8.21 9.71
C ASP A 185 -6.10 -7.73 8.29
N ASN A 186 -5.64 -6.49 8.10
CA ASN A 186 -5.20 -5.99 6.79
C ASN A 186 -3.81 -6.51 6.41
N PHE A 187 -2.97 -6.93 7.37
CA PHE A 187 -1.60 -7.41 7.09
C PHE A 187 -1.60 -8.89 6.68
N THR A 188 -2.25 -9.23 5.59
CA THR A 188 -2.47 -10.63 5.16
C THR A 188 -1.44 -11.14 4.16
N LEU A 189 -0.69 -10.25 3.51
CA LEU A 189 0.35 -10.63 2.54
C LEU A 189 1.69 -10.75 3.26
N GLN A 190 2.37 -11.88 3.04
CA GLN A 190 3.71 -12.13 3.56
C GLN A 190 4.72 -12.18 2.42
N ILE A 191 5.85 -11.50 2.62
CA ILE A 191 7.00 -11.53 1.71
C ILE A 191 8.17 -12.19 2.42
N GLU A 192 8.77 -13.19 1.75
CA GLU A 192 9.96 -13.87 2.22
C GLU A 192 11.19 -12.94 2.20
N PRO A 193 12.17 -13.18 3.09
CA PRO A 193 13.44 -12.47 3.05
C PRO A 193 14.08 -12.52 1.66
N ALA A 194 14.69 -11.41 1.22
CA ALA A 194 15.49 -11.44 0.02
C ALA A 194 16.67 -12.39 0.26
N MET A 195 16.67 -13.57 -0.39
CA MET A 195 17.78 -14.53 -0.28
C MET A 195 19.08 -13.80 -0.64
N VAL A 196 19.92 -13.57 0.35
CA VAL A 196 21.32 -13.20 0.11
C VAL A 196 21.97 -14.47 -0.42
N ASP A 197 22.42 -14.48 -1.68
CA ASP A 197 23.14 -15.62 -2.26
C ASP A 197 24.26 -15.98 -1.28
N GLY A 198 24.24 -17.20 -0.72
CA GLY A 198 25.08 -17.63 0.37
C GLY A 198 26.54 -17.35 0.10
N ALA A 199 27.18 -16.72 1.05
CA ALA A 199 28.60 -16.87 1.21
C ALA A 199 28.85 -18.38 1.38
N ALA A 200 29.46 -19.02 0.38
CA ALA A 200 30.03 -20.33 0.56
C ALA A 200 30.97 -20.22 1.75
N ILE A 201 30.63 -20.95 2.81
CA ILE A 201 31.54 -21.13 3.94
C ILE A 201 32.56 -22.14 3.44
N ASP A 202 33.77 -21.65 3.09
CA ASP A 202 34.96 -22.50 2.90
C ASP A 202 35.42 -23.03 4.27
#